data_11b2301d57e0012f378800d80adcce45
#
_entry.id   11b2301d57e0012f378800d80adcce45
#
_cell.length_a   1.000
_cell.length_b   1.000
_cell.length_c   1.000
_cell.angle_alpha   90.00
_cell.angle_beta   90.00
_cell.angle_gamma   90.00
#
_symmetry.space_group_name_H-M   'P 1'
#
loop_
_entity.id
_entity.type
_entity.pdbx_description
1 polymer ?
#
loop_
_entity_poly.entity_id
_entity_poly.type
_entity_poly.pdbx_seq_one_letter_code
_entity_poly.pdbx_strand_id
1 'polypeptide(L)'
;RCVXETEIISFITLLLIIGCAKDINDSRCNFLLDLDIYYEVNLNLPQYNDLNFISNSVYIPNVGNGGIIIVNSGTGYLAWDAADPNHANLPCSTLIISGLEATSGCAEQNTYSLITGQSIGVALTCSLKPYRVESNGNILIITSF
;
A
#
# COMPACT_ATOMS: atom_id res chain seq x y z
N ARG A 1 1.27 21.21 20.41
CA ARG A 1 0.81 22.04 21.53
C ARG A 1 0.19 23.32 20.94
N CYS A 2 -1.13 23.46 21.04
CA CYS A 2 -1.87 24.62 20.52
C CYS A 2 -2.20 25.52 21.73
N VAL A 3 -1.79 26.81 21.71
CA VAL A 3 -2.05 27.76 22.77
C VAL A 3 -2.91 28.87 22.26
N UNK A 4 -3.97 29.24 22.80
CA UNK A 4 -4.67 30.13 22.41
C UNK A 4 -4.62 31.09 23.30
N GLU A 5 -4.36 32.00 23.01
CA GLU A 5 -4.51 33.18 23.85
C GLU A 5 -5.77 33.95 23.47
N THR A 6 -6.54 34.22 24.45
CA THR A 6 -7.75 35.05 24.36
C THR A 6 -7.43 36.52 24.49
N GLU A 7 -7.77 37.30 23.50
CA GLU A 7 -7.94 38.73 23.67
C GLU A 7 -9.20 39.17 22.92
N ILE A 8 -10.06 39.86 23.61
CA ILE A 8 -11.35 40.34 23.17
C ILE A 8 -11.15 41.60 22.34
N ILE A 9 -11.75 41.73 21.21
CA ILE A 9 -12.47 42.88 20.70
C ILE A 9 -12.94 42.63 19.25
N SER A 10 -14.24 42.63 19.12
CA SER A 10 -15.09 43.09 18.03
C SER A 10 -14.84 42.61 16.60
N PHE A 11 -15.79 41.78 16.18
CA PHE A 11 -16.31 41.67 14.81
C PHE A 11 -15.32 41.48 13.66
N ILE A 12 -15.09 40.25 13.36
CA ILE A 12 -15.25 39.63 12.02
C ILE A 12 -14.91 38.17 12.23
N THR A 13 -15.92 37.33 12.13
CA THR A 13 -15.80 35.86 12.21
C THR A 13 -15.08 35.35 10.95
N LEU A 14 -13.76 35.34 10.98
CA LEU A 14 -13.01 34.54 10.00
C LEU A 14 -12.72 33.20 10.67
N LEU A 15 -13.51 32.22 10.32
CA LEU A 15 -13.32 30.85 10.80
C LEU A 15 -12.03 30.33 10.15
N LEU A 16 -10.94 30.45 10.85
CA LEU A 16 -9.70 29.79 10.47
C LEU A 16 -9.85 28.31 10.84
N ILE A 17 -10.26 27.52 9.87
CA ILE A 17 -10.18 26.07 10.01
C ILE A 17 -8.70 25.71 9.93
N ILE A 18 -8.07 25.63 11.08
CA ILE A 18 -6.71 25.09 11.18
C ILE A 18 -6.87 23.58 11.01
N GLY A 19 -6.83 23.14 9.77
CA GLY A 19 -6.75 21.72 9.49
C GLY A 19 -5.40 21.20 9.95
N CYS A 20 -5.38 20.44 11.03
CA CYS A 20 -4.20 19.66 11.36
C CYS A 20 -4.02 18.60 10.29
N ALA A 21 -3.10 18.81 9.36
CA ALA A 21 -2.67 17.77 8.45
C ALA A 21 -1.93 16.74 9.30
N LYS A 22 -2.52 15.55 9.40
CA LYS A 22 -1.89 14.43 10.07
C LYS A 22 -0.72 13.96 9.21
N ASP A 23 0.48 14.03 9.74
CA ASP A 23 1.66 13.48 9.08
C ASP A 23 1.43 11.98 8.86
N ILE A 24 1.43 11.60 7.59
CA ILE A 24 1.17 10.21 7.17
C ILE A 24 2.38 9.31 7.44
N ASN A 25 3.51 9.90 7.82
CA ASN A 25 4.71 9.14 8.20
C ASN A 25 4.65 8.76 9.67
N ASP A 26 3.92 7.69 9.97
CA ASP A 26 3.99 7.09 11.31
C ASP A 26 5.36 6.42 11.46
N SER A 27 6.17 6.93 12.39
CA SER A 27 7.51 6.40 12.65
C SER A 27 7.50 4.92 13.08
N ARG A 28 6.33 4.38 13.37
CA ARG A 28 6.18 2.96 13.69
C ARG A 28 6.13 2.07 12.44
N CYS A 29 6.01 2.67 11.23
CA CYS A 29 5.89 1.94 9.96
C CYS A 29 7.22 1.96 9.20
N ASN A 30 8.33 1.63 9.86
CA ASN A 30 9.69 1.75 9.30
C ASN A 30 10.35 0.40 9.02
N PHE A 31 9.57 -0.70 9.03
CA PHE A 31 10.17 -2.00 8.74
C PHE A 31 10.55 -2.16 7.27
N LEU A 32 9.83 -1.46 6.37
CA LEU A 32 10.08 -1.56 4.93
C LEU A 32 10.90 -0.37 4.45
N LEU A 33 11.93 -0.67 3.66
CA LEU A 33 12.79 0.35 3.06
C LEU A 33 12.04 1.12 1.97
N ASP A 34 12.44 2.36 1.78
CA ASP A 34 11.90 3.21 0.72
C ASP A 34 12.77 3.03 -0.51
N LEU A 35 12.52 1.94 -1.23
CA LEU A 35 13.30 1.54 -2.39
C LEU A 35 12.74 2.17 -3.66
N ASP A 36 13.63 2.70 -4.48
CA ASP A 36 13.26 3.21 -5.79
C ASP A 36 13.13 2.04 -6.75
N ILE A 37 11.91 1.78 -7.23
CA ILE A 37 11.66 0.65 -8.13
C ILE A 37 11.11 1.13 -9.47
N TYR A 38 11.42 0.36 -10.51
CA TYR A 38 10.82 0.44 -11.84
C TYR A 38 10.67 -0.99 -12.38
N TYR A 39 9.45 -1.35 -12.71
CA TYR A 39 9.17 -2.70 -13.22
C TYR A 39 8.07 -2.66 -14.29
N GLU A 40 8.32 -3.32 -15.42
CA GLU A 40 7.35 -3.40 -16.51
C GLU A 40 6.69 -4.78 -16.53
N VAL A 41 5.37 -4.77 -16.65
CA VAL A 41 4.54 -6.00 -16.78
C VAL A 41 3.85 -5.97 -18.12
N ASN A 42 4.13 -6.96 -18.95
CA ASN A 42 3.44 -7.14 -20.24
C ASN A 42 2.32 -8.17 -20.05
N LEU A 43 1.07 -7.69 -20.09
CA LEU A 43 -0.12 -8.51 -19.84
C LEU A 43 -0.31 -9.62 -20.87
N ASN A 44 0.40 -9.57 -22.01
CA ASN A 44 0.33 -10.63 -23.03
C ASN A 44 1.22 -11.83 -22.67
N LEU A 45 2.09 -11.70 -21.67
CA LEU A 45 2.96 -12.80 -21.27
C LEU A 45 2.22 -13.79 -20.37
N PRO A 46 2.44 -15.11 -20.56
CA PRO A 46 1.68 -16.11 -19.79
C PRO A 46 1.73 -15.95 -18.28
N GLN A 47 2.87 -15.52 -17.72
CA GLN A 47 3.03 -15.40 -16.29
C GLN A 47 2.18 -14.25 -15.68
N TYR A 48 1.68 -13.33 -16.52
CA TYR A 48 0.85 -12.20 -16.06
C TYR A 48 -0.59 -12.31 -16.55
N ASN A 49 -0.93 -13.43 -17.22
CA ASN A 49 -2.24 -13.59 -17.85
C ASN A 49 -3.40 -13.44 -16.85
N ASP A 50 -3.20 -13.82 -15.60
CA ASP A 50 -4.23 -13.72 -14.57
C ASP A 50 -4.67 -12.27 -14.35
N LEU A 51 -3.79 -11.30 -14.57
CA LEU A 51 -4.13 -9.88 -14.44
C LEU A 51 -5.15 -9.39 -15.48
N ASN A 52 -5.42 -10.17 -16.53
CA ASN A 52 -6.47 -9.82 -17.50
C ASN A 52 -7.89 -10.06 -16.92
N PHE A 53 -8.01 -10.71 -15.77
CA PHE A 53 -9.30 -11.04 -15.17
C PHE A 53 -9.48 -10.26 -13.85
N ILE A 54 -10.66 -9.68 -13.69
CA ILE A 54 -11.00 -8.90 -12.49
C ILE A 54 -10.87 -9.79 -11.25
N SER A 55 -10.37 -9.22 -10.18
CA SER A 55 -10.16 -9.86 -8.87
C SER A 55 -9.02 -10.87 -8.84
N ASN A 56 -8.27 -10.99 -9.93
CA ASN A 56 -7.08 -11.82 -9.93
C ASN A 56 -5.83 -11.00 -9.62
N SER A 57 -4.84 -11.67 -9.10
CA SER A 57 -3.58 -11.03 -8.70
C SER A 57 -2.40 -11.90 -9.08
N VAL A 58 -1.22 -11.27 -9.18
CA VAL A 58 0.04 -11.94 -9.51
C VAL A 58 1.11 -11.45 -8.55
N TYR A 59 1.96 -12.36 -8.10
CA TYR A 59 3.13 -12.06 -7.28
C TYR A 59 4.38 -12.04 -8.17
N ILE A 60 5.21 -11.01 -8.00
CA ILE A 60 6.47 -10.82 -8.72
C ILE A 60 7.60 -10.78 -7.68
N PRO A 61 8.49 -11.76 -7.67
CA PRO A 61 9.58 -11.81 -6.69
C PRO A 61 10.73 -10.86 -7.03
N ASN A 62 11.58 -10.61 -6.04
CA ASN A 62 12.89 -9.94 -6.19
C ASN A 62 12.82 -8.48 -6.62
N VAL A 63 11.70 -7.79 -6.35
CA VAL A 63 11.54 -6.35 -6.57
C VAL A 63 10.96 -5.76 -5.29
N GLY A 64 11.44 -4.60 -4.87
CA GLY A 64 10.99 -4.00 -3.61
C GLY A 64 11.52 -4.73 -2.39
N ASN A 65 10.78 -4.70 -1.29
CA ASN A 65 11.19 -5.34 -0.04
C ASN A 65 10.88 -6.85 -0.03
N GLY A 66 9.67 -7.23 -0.44
CA GLY A 66 9.26 -8.63 -0.44
C GLY A 66 8.74 -9.13 -1.77
N GLY A 67 8.95 -8.38 -2.84
CA GLY A 67 8.31 -8.61 -4.13
C GLY A 67 7.19 -7.62 -4.34
N ILE A 68 6.48 -7.75 -5.45
CA ILE A 68 5.31 -6.92 -5.77
C ILE A 68 4.09 -7.83 -5.93
N ILE A 69 2.97 -7.45 -5.33
CA ILE A 69 1.67 -8.03 -5.63
C ILE A 69 0.89 -7.04 -6.47
N ILE A 70 0.45 -7.46 -7.64
CA ILE A 70 -0.42 -6.66 -8.51
C ILE A 70 -1.79 -7.32 -8.54
N VAL A 71 -2.85 -6.51 -8.43
CA VAL A 71 -4.23 -7.00 -8.48
C VAL A 71 -5.03 -6.18 -9.49
N ASN A 72 -5.88 -6.85 -10.26
CA ASN A 72 -6.86 -6.21 -11.14
C ASN A 72 -8.11 -5.93 -10.32
N SER A 73 -8.34 -4.66 -9.98
CA SER A 73 -9.47 -4.24 -9.14
C SER A 73 -10.79 -4.13 -9.92
N GLY A 74 -10.74 -4.27 -11.25
CA GLY A 74 -11.90 -4.04 -12.13
C GLY A 74 -12.00 -2.61 -12.62
N THR A 75 -11.46 -1.66 -11.89
CA THR A 75 -11.39 -0.25 -12.32
C THR A 75 -9.97 0.18 -12.68
N GLY A 76 -9.02 -0.74 -12.53
CA GLY A 76 -7.62 -0.52 -12.81
C GLY A 76 -6.77 -1.51 -12.05
N TYR A 77 -5.50 -1.25 -11.99
CA TYR A 77 -4.54 -2.12 -11.30
C TYR A 77 -4.00 -1.43 -10.07
N LEU A 78 -3.84 -2.20 -8.99
CA LEU A 78 -3.19 -1.76 -7.76
C LEU A 78 -1.94 -2.61 -7.57
N ALA A 79 -0.91 -2.00 -6.98
CA ALA A 79 0.34 -2.72 -6.72
C ALA A 79 0.81 -2.41 -5.30
N TRP A 80 1.27 -3.45 -4.62
CA TRP A 80 1.72 -3.40 -3.23
C TRP A 80 3.05 -4.10 -3.08
N ASP A 81 3.88 -3.62 -2.15
CA ASP A 81 5.03 -4.41 -1.70
C ASP A 81 4.51 -5.67 -1.01
N ALA A 82 5.12 -6.81 -1.33
CA ALA A 82 4.68 -8.09 -0.78
C ALA A 82 5.27 -8.40 0.59
N ALA A 83 5.93 -7.44 1.24
CA ALA A 83 6.40 -7.61 2.61
C ALA A 83 5.40 -7.04 3.60
N ASP A 84 5.22 -7.73 4.72
CA ASP A 84 4.33 -7.30 5.81
C ASP A 84 4.87 -6.00 6.45
N PRO A 85 4.14 -4.87 6.34
CA PRO A 85 4.63 -3.60 6.88
C PRO A 85 4.59 -3.52 8.40
N ASN A 86 3.97 -4.47 9.08
CA ASN A 86 3.87 -4.52 10.53
C ASN A 86 4.82 -5.54 11.16
N HIS A 87 5.76 -6.08 10.36
CA HIS A 87 6.72 -7.08 10.82
C HIS A 87 8.10 -6.78 10.22
N ALA A 88 9.16 -7.11 10.95
CA ALA A 88 10.51 -7.00 10.42
C ALA A 88 10.63 -7.78 9.12
N ASN A 89 11.40 -7.23 8.16
CA ASN A 89 11.52 -7.85 6.84
C ASN A 89 12.35 -9.14 6.92
N LEU A 90 11.68 -10.24 7.21
CA LEU A 90 12.22 -11.59 7.32
C LEU A 90 11.59 -12.46 6.22
N PRO A 91 12.15 -13.63 5.94
CA PRO A 91 11.54 -14.51 4.91
C PRO A 91 10.08 -14.86 5.17
N CYS A 92 9.67 -14.99 6.44
CA CYS A 92 8.27 -15.28 6.76
C CYS A 92 7.34 -14.09 6.51
N SER A 93 7.86 -12.84 6.47
CA SER A 93 7.02 -11.66 6.32
C SER A 93 6.50 -11.46 4.89
N THR A 94 6.98 -12.28 3.93
CA THR A 94 6.44 -12.24 2.57
C THR A 94 4.98 -12.67 2.59
N LEU A 95 4.14 -11.87 1.95
CA LEU A 95 2.69 -12.06 1.93
C LEU A 95 2.32 -13.14 0.93
N ILE A 96 1.42 -14.03 1.34
CA ILE A 96 0.90 -15.13 0.53
C ILE A 96 -0.51 -14.76 0.09
N ILE A 97 -0.73 -14.73 -1.23
CA ILE A 97 -2.01 -14.31 -1.82
C ILE A 97 -3.06 -15.40 -1.67
N SER A 98 -4.28 -15.01 -1.29
CA SER A 98 -5.46 -15.85 -1.32
C SER A 98 -6.66 -14.99 -1.75
N GLY A 99 -7.01 -15.06 -3.03
CA GLY A 99 -8.06 -14.22 -3.60
C GLY A 99 -7.68 -12.75 -3.57
N LEU A 100 -8.50 -11.93 -2.90
CA LEU A 100 -8.27 -10.49 -2.75
C LEU A 100 -7.63 -10.13 -1.40
N GLU A 101 -7.04 -11.12 -0.74
CA GLU A 101 -6.34 -10.95 0.53
C GLU A 101 -4.91 -11.46 0.40
N ALA A 102 -4.05 -10.98 1.28
CA ALA A 102 -2.70 -11.48 1.39
C ALA A 102 -2.32 -11.59 2.87
N THR A 103 -1.73 -12.72 3.26
CA THR A 103 -1.44 -13.03 4.65
C THR A 103 0.06 -13.27 4.84
N SER A 104 0.61 -12.70 5.90
CA SER A 104 2.00 -12.91 6.31
C SER A 104 2.21 -14.38 6.73
N GLY A 105 3.34 -14.95 6.33
CA GLY A 105 3.72 -16.29 6.76
C GLY A 105 4.25 -16.37 8.19
N CYS A 106 4.44 -15.23 8.86
CA CYS A 106 4.92 -15.20 10.24
C CYS A 106 3.82 -15.62 11.22
N ALA A 107 4.18 -15.81 12.48
CA ALA A 107 3.28 -16.38 13.50
C ALA A 107 2.03 -15.49 13.71
N GLU A 108 2.17 -14.19 13.54
CA GLU A 108 1.08 -13.23 13.69
C GLU A 108 0.01 -13.36 12.61
N GLN A 109 0.38 -13.88 11.45
CA GLN A 109 -0.51 -14.07 10.30
C GLN A 109 -1.30 -12.80 9.95
N ASN A 110 -0.61 -11.67 9.96
CA ASN A 110 -1.20 -10.39 9.58
C ASN A 110 -1.80 -10.50 8.18
N THR A 111 -3.06 -10.12 8.03
CA THR A 111 -3.80 -10.27 6.77
C THR A 111 -4.26 -8.90 6.28
N TYR A 112 -4.19 -8.68 4.98
CA TYR A 112 -4.48 -7.41 4.34
C TYR A 112 -5.38 -7.58 3.13
N SER A 113 -6.22 -6.58 2.89
CA SER A 113 -7.01 -6.48 1.66
C SER A 113 -6.14 -5.95 0.52
N LEU A 114 -6.11 -6.64 -0.60
CA LEU A 114 -5.38 -6.19 -1.79
C LEU A 114 -6.13 -5.06 -2.53
N ILE A 115 -7.37 -4.76 -2.14
CA ILE A 115 -8.13 -3.66 -2.73
C ILE A 115 -7.90 -2.35 -1.97
N THR A 116 -7.80 -2.42 -0.65
CA THR A 116 -7.67 -1.20 0.17
C THR A 116 -6.27 -1.04 0.79
N GLY A 117 -5.47 -2.11 0.84
CA GLY A 117 -4.19 -2.13 1.54
C GLY A 117 -4.32 -2.20 3.05
N GLN A 118 -5.52 -2.19 3.60
CA GLN A 118 -5.74 -2.16 5.04
C GLN A 118 -5.73 -3.57 5.63
N SER A 119 -5.40 -3.67 6.90
CA SER A 119 -5.45 -4.94 7.62
C SER A 119 -6.89 -5.44 7.76
N ILE A 120 -7.02 -6.75 7.82
CA ILE A 120 -8.31 -7.45 7.99
C ILE A 120 -8.28 -8.20 9.33
N GLY A 121 -9.37 -8.12 10.06
CA GLY A 121 -9.54 -8.81 11.35
C GLY A 121 -8.98 -8.01 12.50
N VAL A 122 -7.68 -7.79 12.54
CA VAL A 122 -7.02 -7.02 13.60
C VAL A 122 -6.61 -5.66 13.04
N ALA A 123 -6.87 -4.59 13.78
CA ALA A 123 -6.45 -3.25 13.40
C ALA A 123 -4.94 -3.11 13.60
N LEU A 124 -4.19 -3.01 12.51
CA LEU A 124 -2.74 -2.85 12.54
C LEU A 124 -2.36 -1.40 12.24
N THR A 125 -1.18 -1.00 12.70
CA THR A 125 -0.71 0.37 12.56
C THR A 125 -0.46 0.75 11.10
N CYS A 126 0.11 -0.18 10.34
CA CYS A 126 0.59 0.10 8.98
C CYS A 126 -0.25 -0.64 7.95
N SER A 127 -0.65 0.08 6.89
CA SER A 127 -1.25 -0.53 5.71
C SER A 127 -0.16 -1.03 4.76
N LEU A 128 -0.54 -1.81 3.75
CA LEU A 128 0.40 -2.25 2.71
C LEU A 128 1.09 -1.04 2.07
N LYS A 129 2.37 -1.20 1.74
CA LYS A 129 3.14 -0.16 1.05
C LYS A 129 2.71 -0.14 -0.43
N PRO A 130 2.14 0.97 -0.90
CA PRO A 130 1.66 1.03 -2.28
C PRO A 130 2.78 1.36 -3.27
N TYR A 131 2.58 0.95 -4.50
CA TYR A 131 3.35 1.38 -5.65
C TYR A 131 2.43 2.03 -6.66
N ARG A 132 2.97 2.97 -7.43
CA ARG A 132 2.22 3.60 -8.52
C ARG A 132 2.11 2.63 -9.68
N VAL A 133 0.93 2.57 -10.31
CA VAL A 133 0.71 1.76 -11.52
C VAL A 133 0.23 2.67 -12.62
N GLU A 134 0.96 2.67 -13.73
CA GLU A 134 0.52 3.34 -14.95
C GLU A 134 0.23 2.29 -16.01
N SER A 135 -0.92 2.38 -16.66
CA SER A 135 -1.34 1.43 -17.69
C SER A 135 -1.22 2.10 -19.08
N ASN A 136 -0.50 1.45 -19.97
CA ASN A 136 -0.33 1.92 -21.34
C ASN A 136 -0.58 0.71 -22.27
N GLY A 137 -1.83 0.55 -22.69
CA GLY A 137 -2.25 -0.62 -23.45
C GLY A 137 -2.07 -1.88 -22.62
N ASN A 138 -1.27 -2.80 -23.13
CA ASN A 138 -1.01 -4.09 -22.48
C ASN A 138 0.24 -4.06 -21.59
N ILE A 139 0.80 -2.87 -21.35
CA ILE A 139 1.98 -2.71 -20.48
C ILE A 139 1.55 -1.98 -19.23
N LEU A 140 1.89 -2.53 -18.06
CA LEU A 140 1.80 -1.81 -16.79
C LEU A 140 3.20 -1.40 -16.37
N ILE A 141 3.34 -0.16 -15.94
CA ILE A 141 4.61 0.36 -15.41
C ILE A 141 4.40 0.58 -13.91
N ILE A 142 5.19 -0.11 -13.12
CA ILE A 142 5.13 -0.06 -11.65
C ILE A 142 6.32 0.75 -11.16
N THR A 143 6.06 1.78 -10.36
CA THR A 143 7.13 2.62 -9.81
C THR A 143 6.86 2.94 -8.34
N SER A 144 7.92 3.30 -7.62
CA SER A 144 7.78 3.93 -6.30
C SER A 144 7.12 5.31 -6.44
N PHE A 145 6.61 5.85 -5.33
CA PHE A 145 6.07 7.22 -5.28
C PHE A 145 7.16 8.24 -5.11
#